data_430cceeb31b40312a1c36088bb17812a
#
_entry.id   430cceeb31b40312a1c36088bb17812a
#
_cell.length_a   1.000
_cell.length_b   1.000
_cell.length_c   1.000
_cell.angle_alpha   90.00
_cell.angle_beta   90.00
_cell.angle_gamma   90.00
#
_symmetry.space_group_name_H-M   'P 1'
#
loop_
_entity.id
_entity.type
_entity.pdbx_description
1 polymer ?
#
loop_
_entity_poly.entity_id
_entity_poly.type
_entity_poly.pdbx_seq_one_letter_code
_entity_poly.pdbx_strand_id
1 'polypeptide(L)'
;MNDSLLLRLPETKEYRPSSITEFYGAAVIASKYCGMRNTPRILNRYWQHGWVPKSRQLSPDFVATETINNKNALILVARKDEEEYLIKNGYRAKAIGLPFCYITSQGHSRIQNSLLVMPAHATRHIPINFREEYKQFIKYVLEQSRYFDTVYVCMHQEDFDLGYSKIWENAGFKVIRGAAIDDANALVRIHALLSQFETVLSDALGSHIVYAASLGAKISLIESRGWEYDVSKDPFSKPDLVKLNNDINKLEINPKTSSYSFLFDEPQVAKQHIEWGLEQIGACNMVSPSELKHILGWNLSNRLVDSSKVLVRKVKALPKKVLSLKLF
;
A
#
# COMPACT_ATOMS: atom_id res chain seq x y z
N MET A 1 19.35 -4.19 27.24
CA MET A 1 18.10 -4.92 27.01
C MET A 1 18.26 -5.80 25.79
N ASN A 2 17.86 -7.07 25.88
CA ASN A 2 18.09 -8.06 24.83
C ASN A 2 17.29 -7.71 23.57
N ASP A 3 17.97 -7.29 22.51
CA ASP A 3 17.39 -6.99 21.17
C ASP A 3 16.71 -8.22 20.51
N SER A 4 16.84 -9.41 21.10
CA SER A 4 16.33 -10.67 20.56
C SER A 4 14.82 -10.90 20.74
N LEU A 5 14.13 -10.07 21.51
CA LEU A 5 12.66 -10.17 21.71
C LEU A 5 11.88 -9.30 20.70
N LEU A 6 12.54 -8.44 19.99
CA LEU A 6 11.96 -7.43 19.13
C LEU A 6 11.87 -7.94 17.70
N LEU A 7 10.67 -8.10 17.23
CA LEU A 7 10.30 -8.20 15.82
C LEU A 7 10.52 -9.57 15.16
N ARG A 8 9.68 -10.51 15.48
CA ARG A 8 9.50 -11.68 14.63
C ARG A 8 8.82 -11.29 13.31
N LEU A 9 9.57 -10.65 12.43
CA LEU A 9 9.07 -10.34 11.09
C LEU A 9 9.33 -11.56 10.18
N PRO A 10 8.37 -11.92 9.34
CA PRO A 10 8.60 -12.89 8.27
C PRO A 10 9.81 -12.49 7.44
N GLU A 11 10.61 -13.45 7.01
CA GLU A 11 11.73 -13.17 6.11
C GLU A 11 11.23 -12.59 4.77
N THR A 12 12.07 -11.76 4.15
CA THR A 12 11.82 -11.29 2.78
C THR A 12 11.92 -12.45 1.81
N LYS A 13 11.02 -12.52 0.86
CA LYS A 13 10.99 -13.57 -0.15
C LYS A 13 10.83 -12.97 -1.53
N GLU A 14 11.86 -13.11 -2.36
CA GLU A 14 11.81 -12.59 -3.74
C GLU A 14 10.57 -13.08 -4.47
N TYR A 15 9.88 -12.15 -5.12
CA TYR A 15 8.69 -12.38 -5.93
C TYR A 15 8.76 -11.50 -7.17
N ARG A 16 8.42 -12.06 -8.33
CA ARG A 16 8.37 -11.30 -9.59
C ARG A 16 6.91 -11.06 -9.96
N PRO A 17 6.33 -9.91 -9.57
CA PRO A 17 4.97 -9.59 -9.94
C PRO A 17 4.85 -9.42 -11.46
N SER A 18 3.76 -9.91 -12.04
CA SER A 18 3.47 -9.74 -13.47
C SER A 18 2.70 -8.45 -13.76
N SER A 19 2.15 -7.83 -12.75
CA SER A 19 1.40 -6.57 -12.79
C SER A 19 1.36 -5.92 -11.42
N ILE A 20 0.98 -4.66 -11.36
CA ILE A 20 0.76 -3.89 -10.13
C ILE A 20 -0.23 -4.58 -9.17
N THR A 21 -1.18 -5.36 -9.70
CA THR A 21 -2.15 -6.14 -8.91
C THR A 21 -1.48 -7.16 -7.99
N GLU A 22 -0.29 -7.63 -8.35
CA GLU A 22 0.46 -8.63 -7.60
C GLU A 22 1.51 -8.03 -6.65
N PHE A 23 1.67 -6.69 -6.64
CA PHE A 23 2.63 -6.00 -5.78
C PHE A 23 2.46 -6.36 -4.31
N TYR A 24 3.55 -6.30 -3.57
CA TYR A 24 3.60 -6.53 -2.12
C TYR A 24 3.10 -7.92 -1.68
N GLY A 25 3.09 -8.90 -2.61
CA GLY A 25 2.65 -10.26 -2.30
C GLY A 25 1.13 -10.46 -2.28
N ALA A 26 0.34 -9.54 -2.85
CA ALA A 26 -1.13 -9.62 -2.85
C ALA A 26 -1.66 -10.96 -3.38
N ALA A 27 -1.12 -11.47 -4.49
CA ALA A 27 -1.50 -12.78 -5.05
C ALA A 27 -1.14 -13.95 -4.10
N VAL A 28 -0.01 -13.82 -3.38
CA VAL A 28 0.43 -14.85 -2.42
C VAL A 28 -0.53 -14.90 -1.22
N ILE A 29 -0.93 -13.75 -0.70
CA ILE A 29 -1.93 -13.64 0.38
C ILE A 29 -3.24 -14.29 -0.05
N ALA A 30 -3.76 -13.89 -1.21
CA ALA A 30 -5.00 -14.45 -1.74
C ALA A 30 -4.92 -15.96 -1.95
N SER A 31 -3.79 -16.50 -2.45
CA SER A 31 -3.61 -17.93 -2.65
C SER A 31 -3.61 -18.70 -1.34
N LYS A 32 -2.95 -18.16 -0.30
CA LYS A 32 -2.97 -18.73 1.05
C LYS A 32 -4.38 -18.72 1.66
N TYR A 33 -5.07 -17.59 1.60
CA TYR A 33 -6.45 -17.47 2.05
C TYR A 33 -7.37 -18.47 1.36
N CYS A 34 -7.15 -18.70 0.08
CA CYS A 34 -7.90 -19.67 -0.73
C CYS A 34 -7.44 -21.12 -0.52
N GLY A 35 -6.48 -21.42 0.35
CA GLY A 35 -5.96 -22.79 0.58
C GLY A 35 -5.29 -23.40 -0.65
N MET A 36 -4.63 -22.59 -1.49
CA MET A 36 -3.95 -23.04 -2.70
C MET A 36 -2.49 -23.37 -2.44
N ARG A 37 -1.99 -24.45 -3.03
CA ARG A 37 -0.57 -24.85 -2.93
C ARG A 37 0.38 -23.91 -3.70
N ASN A 38 -0.09 -23.42 -4.84
CA ASN A 38 0.68 -22.54 -5.74
C ASN A 38 -0.06 -21.22 -5.89
N THR A 39 0.68 -20.15 -6.16
CA THR A 39 0.13 -18.81 -6.41
C THR A 39 -0.08 -18.62 -7.93
N PRO A 40 -1.34 -18.66 -8.44
CA PRO A 40 -1.59 -18.37 -9.84
C PRO A 40 -1.44 -16.87 -10.12
N ARG A 41 -1.19 -16.52 -11.38
CA ARG A 41 -1.21 -15.12 -11.83
C ARG A 41 -2.63 -14.56 -11.83
N ILE A 42 -2.74 -13.28 -11.54
CA ILE A 42 -4.01 -12.54 -11.62
C ILE A 42 -4.06 -11.88 -13.01
N LEU A 43 -4.96 -12.35 -13.87
CA LEU A 43 -5.07 -11.93 -15.25
C LEU A 43 -6.38 -11.16 -15.49
N ASN A 44 -6.31 -10.06 -16.28
CA ASN A 44 -7.47 -9.20 -16.62
C ASN A 44 -8.27 -8.68 -15.41
N ARG A 45 -7.61 -8.54 -14.29
CA ARG A 45 -8.13 -7.90 -13.07
C ARG A 45 -7.10 -6.90 -12.60
N TYR A 46 -7.60 -5.86 -11.98
CA TYR A 46 -6.79 -4.92 -11.20
C TYR A 46 -7.28 -4.99 -9.76
N TRP A 47 -6.40 -5.31 -8.83
CA TRP A 47 -6.71 -5.24 -7.41
C TRP A 47 -5.94 -4.10 -6.77
N GLN A 48 -6.66 -3.16 -6.21
CA GLN A 48 -6.09 -2.02 -5.48
C GLN A 48 -5.16 -2.56 -4.39
N HIS A 49 -3.88 -2.20 -4.45
CA HIS A 49 -2.88 -2.72 -3.53
C HIS A 49 -2.71 -1.89 -2.25
N GLY A 50 -3.24 -0.66 -2.24
CA GLY A 50 -3.18 0.27 -1.11
C GLY A 50 -4.43 1.12 -0.99
N TRP A 51 -4.60 1.75 0.14
CA TRP A 51 -5.72 2.63 0.41
C TRP A 51 -5.63 3.93 -0.40
N VAL A 52 -6.78 4.40 -0.84
CA VAL A 52 -6.95 5.69 -1.52
C VAL A 52 -7.95 6.53 -0.73
N PRO A 53 -7.58 7.74 -0.27
CA PRO A 53 -8.49 8.62 0.42
C PRO A 53 -9.63 9.08 -0.49
N LYS A 54 -10.79 9.37 0.10
CA LYS A 54 -11.98 9.78 -0.65
C LYS A 54 -11.73 11.09 -1.44
N SER A 55 -10.90 11.97 -0.92
CA SER A 55 -10.46 13.21 -1.59
C SER A 55 -9.78 12.98 -2.94
N ARG A 56 -9.22 11.79 -3.18
CA ARG A 56 -8.59 11.40 -4.45
C ARG A 56 -9.57 10.77 -5.45
N GLN A 57 -10.83 10.57 -5.10
CA GLN A 57 -11.86 10.10 -6.04
C GLN A 57 -12.30 11.21 -7.03
N LEU A 58 -11.38 12.09 -7.40
CA LEU A 58 -11.59 13.13 -8.41
C LEU A 58 -11.31 12.63 -9.83
N SER A 59 -10.54 11.58 -9.97
CA SER A 59 -10.26 10.92 -11.23
C SER A 59 -10.12 9.41 -11.03
N PRO A 60 -10.68 8.57 -11.95
CA PRO A 60 -10.45 7.12 -11.95
C PRO A 60 -8.98 6.75 -11.96
N ASP A 61 -8.10 7.62 -12.49
CA ASP A 61 -6.65 7.44 -12.56
C ASP A 61 -6.02 7.26 -11.17
N PHE A 62 -6.59 7.86 -10.13
CA PHE A 62 -6.10 7.69 -8.75
C PHE A 62 -6.52 6.36 -8.12
N VAL A 63 -7.64 5.79 -8.56
CA VAL A 63 -8.18 4.56 -7.99
C VAL A 63 -7.64 3.33 -8.75
N ALA A 64 -7.34 3.48 -10.04
CA ALA A 64 -7.08 2.34 -10.93
C ALA A 64 -6.12 2.66 -12.10
N THR A 65 -4.94 3.15 -11.80
CA THR A 65 -3.94 3.69 -12.75
C THR A 65 -3.62 2.77 -13.93
N GLU A 66 -3.52 1.46 -13.75
CA GLU A 66 -3.21 0.53 -14.85
C GLU A 66 -4.40 0.18 -15.75
N THR A 67 -5.61 0.37 -15.28
CA THR A 67 -6.81 -0.11 -15.97
C THR A 67 -7.41 0.89 -16.94
N ILE A 68 -6.96 2.13 -16.93
CA ILE A 68 -7.44 3.18 -17.83
C ILE A 68 -7.30 2.79 -19.28
N ASN A 69 -6.24 2.05 -19.61
CA ASN A 69 -6.01 1.50 -20.94
C ASN A 69 -6.80 0.20 -21.23
N ASN A 70 -7.50 -0.37 -20.22
CA ASN A 70 -8.25 -1.60 -20.37
C ASN A 70 -9.61 -1.53 -19.65
N LYS A 71 -10.54 -0.77 -20.19
CA LYS A 71 -11.91 -0.63 -19.66
C LYS A 71 -12.66 -1.96 -19.44
N ASN A 72 -12.18 -3.06 -20.03
CA ASN A 72 -12.77 -4.40 -19.87
C ASN A 72 -12.21 -5.17 -18.66
N ALA A 73 -11.16 -4.68 -18.01
CA ALA A 73 -10.65 -5.30 -16.79
C ALA A 73 -11.66 -5.11 -15.64
N LEU A 74 -11.74 -6.10 -14.77
CA LEU A 74 -12.49 -5.97 -13.52
C LEU A 74 -11.58 -5.29 -12.49
N ILE A 75 -12.01 -4.17 -11.95
CA ILE A 75 -11.32 -3.43 -10.91
C ILE A 75 -11.85 -3.89 -9.56
N LEU A 76 -10.95 -4.33 -8.69
CA LEU A 76 -11.24 -4.77 -7.34
C LEU A 76 -10.75 -3.69 -6.37
N VAL A 77 -11.67 -3.15 -5.59
CA VAL A 77 -11.42 -2.01 -4.69
C VAL A 77 -11.74 -2.35 -3.24
N ALA A 78 -11.32 -1.47 -2.34
CA ALA A 78 -11.58 -1.67 -0.92
C ALA A 78 -13.06 -1.46 -0.57
N ARG A 79 -13.61 -0.32 -0.94
CA ARG A 79 -14.88 0.18 -0.41
C ARG A 79 -15.97 0.27 -1.48
N LYS A 80 -17.22 0.30 -1.04
CA LYS A 80 -18.40 0.44 -1.91
C LYS A 80 -18.49 1.80 -2.59
N ASP A 81 -18.09 2.87 -1.92
CA ASP A 81 -18.04 4.20 -2.53
C ASP A 81 -17.06 4.28 -3.72
N GLU A 82 -15.94 3.54 -3.66
CA GLU A 82 -15.00 3.40 -4.77
C GLU A 82 -15.58 2.58 -5.92
N GLU A 83 -16.28 1.48 -5.61
CA GLU A 83 -16.99 0.66 -6.61
C GLU A 83 -18.03 1.51 -7.36
N GLU A 84 -18.89 2.22 -6.62
CA GLU A 84 -19.94 3.09 -7.19
C GLU A 84 -19.34 4.22 -8.05
N TYR A 85 -18.27 4.85 -7.56
CA TYR A 85 -17.57 5.89 -8.30
C TYR A 85 -17.02 5.37 -9.64
N LEU A 86 -16.37 4.21 -9.64
CA LEU A 86 -15.81 3.62 -10.85
C LEU A 86 -16.89 3.16 -11.83
N ILE A 87 -17.98 2.56 -11.34
CA ILE A 87 -19.13 2.16 -12.17
C ILE A 87 -19.74 3.38 -12.85
N LYS A 88 -19.94 4.48 -12.10
CA LYS A 88 -20.46 5.75 -12.64
C LYS A 88 -19.56 6.31 -13.76
N ASN A 89 -18.25 6.05 -13.71
CA ASN A 89 -17.29 6.45 -14.73
C ASN A 89 -17.09 5.40 -15.84
N GLY A 90 -17.97 4.38 -15.93
CA GLY A 90 -17.98 3.40 -17.02
C GLY A 90 -17.00 2.25 -16.89
N TYR A 91 -16.48 2.01 -15.69
CA TYR A 91 -15.60 0.88 -15.39
C TYR A 91 -16.39 -0.29 -14.78
N ARG A 92 -15.82 -1.47 -14.89
CA ARG A 92 -16.31 -2.66 -14.19
C ARG A 92 -15.57 -2.76 -12.85
N ALA A 93 -16.26 -2.57 -11.75
CA ALA A 93 -15.65 -2.59 -10.43
C ALA A 93 -16.42 -3.51 -9.47
N LYS A 94 -15.73 -3.97 -8.42
CA LYS A 94 -16.32 -4.72 -7.30
C LYS A 94 -15.52 -4.44 -6.02
N ALA A 95 -16.20 -4.05 -4.95
CA ALA A 95 -15.62 -3.94 -3.63
C ALA A 95 -15.44 -5.33 -3.01
N ILE A 96 -14.21 -5.64 -2.61
CA ILE A 96 -13.84 -6.90 -1.97
C ILE A 96 -12.85 -6.71 -0.82
N GLY A 97 -12.56 -5.47 -0.42
CA GLY A 97 -11.49 -5.17 0.52
C GLY A 97 -10.09 -5.19 -0.11
N LEU A 98 -9.14 -4.61 0.59
CA LEU A 98 -7.72 -4.65 0.19
C LEU A 98 -7.12 -6.04 0.42
N PRO A 99 -6.02 -6.41 -0.28
CA PRO A 99 -5.29 -7.65 -0.01
C PRO A 99 -4.89 -7.81 1.46
N PHE A 100 -4.66 -6.72 2.16
CA PHE A 100 -4.33 -6.70 3.59
C PHE A 100 -5.39 -7.36 4.48
N CYS A 101 -6.68 -7.27 4.13
CA CYS A 101 -7.78 -7.89 4.87
C CYS A 101 -7.69 -9.43 4.92
N TYR A 102 -7.05 -10.03 3.91
CA TYR A 102 -6.98 -11.48 3.72
C TYR A 102 -5.77 -12.13 4.41
N ILE A 103 -4.99 -11.35 5.17
CA ILE A 103 -3.86 -11.85 5.94
C ILE A 103 -4.41 -12.60 7.16
N THR A 104 -4.11 -13.89 7.25
CA THR A 104 -4.36 -14.68 8.46
C THR A 104 -3.30 -14.32 9.51
N SER A 105 -3.72 -13.61 10.55
CA SER A 105 -2.85 -13.16 11.63
C SER A 105 -2.35 -14.35 12.47
N GLN A 106 -1.06 -14.38 12.75
CA GLN A 106 -0.53 -15.03 13.95
C GLN A 106 -0.55 -13.94 15.03
N GLY A 107 -1.39 -14.09 16.05
CA GLY A 107 -1.55 -13.07 17.09
C GLY A 107 -0.19 -12.65 17.67
N HIS A 108 0.13 -11.37 17.56
CA HIS A 108 1.31 -10.77 18.14
C HIS A 108 0.91 -9.98 19.39
N SER A 109 1.67 -10.12 20.48
CA SER A 109 1.51 -9.25 21.64
C SER A 109 2.10 -7.88 21.32
N ARG A 110 1.39 -6.81 21.69
CA ARG A 110 1.91 -5.45 21.57
C ARG A 110 3.04 -5.20 22.55
N ILE A 111 4.06 -4.55 22.08
CA ILE A 111 5.15 -4.01 22.89
C ILE A 111 4.57 -2.75 23.56
N GLN A 112 4.45 -2.79 24.89
CA GLN A 112 3.95 -1.67 25.65
C GLN A 112 4.87 -0.46 25.52
N ASN A 113 4.31 0.73 25.56
CA ASN A 113 5.02 2.01 25.48
C ASN A 113 5.99 2.08 24.28
N SER A 114 5.54 1.64 23.11
CA SER A 114 6.33 1.58 21.89
C SER A 114 5.80 2.52 20.81
N LEU A 115 6.75 3.13 20.08
CA LEU A 115 6.49 4.04 18.96
C LEU A 115 7.12 3.50 17.69
N LEU A 116 6.33 3.34 16.65
CA LEU A 116 6.78 3.10 15.28
C LEU A 116 6.59 4.37 14.46
N VAL A 117 7.68 4.92 13.98
CA VAL A 117 7.65 6.07 13.06
C VAL A 117 7.66 5.55 11.63
N MET A 118 6.69 5.97 10.83
CA MET A 118 6.57 5.61 9.42
C MET A 118 6.54 6.89 8.57
N PRO A 119 7.71 7.43 8.17
CA PRO A 119 7.78 8.63 7.34
C PRO A 119 7.14 8.45 5.97
N ALA A 120 6.86 9.55 5.29
CA ALA A 120 6.60 9.54 3.86
C ALA A 120 7.71 8.78 3.12
N HIS A 121 7.35 7.98 2.13
CA HIS A 121 8.31 7.14 1.40
C HIS A 121 8.32 7.46 -0.09
N ALA A 122 9.49 7.31 -0.71
CA ALA A 122 9.65 7.34 -2.15
C ALA A 122 8.93 6.17 -2.83
N THR A 123 8.64 6.32 -4.09
CA THR A 123 8.26 5.21 -4.96
C THR A 123 9.39 4.92 -5.95
N ARG A 124 9.38 3.76 -6.60
CA ARG A 124 10.41 3.35 -7.58
C ARG A 124 10.68 4.40 -8.66
N HIS A 125 9.67 5.16 -9.02
CA HIS A 125 9.74 6.12 -10.14
C HIS A 125 9.69 7.57 -9.68
N ILE A 126 9.28 7.82 -8.44
CA ILE A 126 9.09 9.16 -7.91
C ILE A 126 9.84 9.28 -6.58
N PRO A 127 11.08 9.79 -6.60
CA PRO A 127 11.81 10.08 -5.38
C PRO A 127 11.14 11.20 -4.60
N ILE A 128 11.51 11.32 -3.34
CA ILE A 128 11.11 12.43 -2.48
C ILE A 128 12.22 13.47 -2.46
N ASN A 129 11.83 14.72 -2.64
CA ASN A 129 12.67 15.85 -2.34
C ASN A 129 12.44 16.23 -0.87
N PHE A 130 13.48 16.04 -0.04
CA PHE A 130 13.48 16.49 1.34
C PHE A 130 13.89 17.95 1.40
N ARG A 131 13.06 18.76 2.05
CA ARG A 131 13.34 20.17 2.33
C ARG A 131 14.06 20.32 3.68
N GLU A 132 14.57 21.50 3.95
CA GLU A 132 15.24 21.78 5.23
C GLU A 132 14.28 21.55 6.42
N GLU A 133 13.00 21.80 6.24
CA GLU A 133 11.94 21.58 7.23
C GLU A 133 11.81 20.11 7.65
N TYR A 134 12.30 19.15 6.85
CA TYR A 134 12.28 17.73 7.22
C TYR A 134 13.15 17.46 8.47
N LYS A 135 14.16 18.26 8.71
CA LYS A 135 14.96 18.21 9.93
C LYS A 135 14.12 18.53 11.17
N GLN A 136 13.10 19.36 11.03
CA GLN A 136 12.19 19.68 12.13
C GLN A 136 11.34 18.46 12.49
N PHE A 137 10.93 17.66 11.50
CA PHE A 137 10.24 16.40 11.76
C PHE A 137 11.12 15.41 12.55
N ILE A 138 12.38 15.24 12.14
CA ILE A 138 13.31 14.37 12.86
C ILE A 138 13.54 14.88 14.30
N LYS A 139 13.70 16.19 14.49
CA LYS A 139 13.83 16.81 15.81
C LYS A 139 12.59 16.56 16.67
N TYR A 140 11.41 16.72 16.09
CA TYR A 140 10.14 16.40 16.76
C TYR A 140 10.11 14.93 17.21
N VAL A 141 10.45 14.00 16.33
CA VAL A 141 10.50 12.58 16.67
C VAL A 141 11.51 12.30 17.80
N LEU A 142 12.68 12.97 17.80
CA LEU A 142 13.67 12.88 18.89
C LEU A 142 13.10 13.37 20.23
N GLU A 143 12.33 14.45 20.21
CA GLU A 143 11.67 14.97 21.41
C GLU A 143 10.60 14.00 21.91
N GLN A 144 9.77 13.46 21.01
CA GLN A 144 8.72 12.49 21.33
C GLN A 144 9.28 11.15 21.80
N SER A 145 10.41 10.71 21.28
CA SER A 145 11.03 9.42 21.62
C SER A 145 11.35 9.27 23.10
N ARG A 146 11.48 10.37 23.83
CA ARG A 146 11.75 10.38 25.30
C ARG A 146 10.59 9.82 26.12
N TYR A 147 9.41 9.75 25.56
CA TYR A 147 8.20 9.25 26.22
C TYR A 147 7.93 7.77 25.98
N PHE A 148 8.80 7.11 25.17
CA PHE A 148 8.61 5.72 24.78
C PHE A 148 9.84 4.88 25.11
N ASP A 149 9.61 3.65 25.58
CA ASP A 149 10.68 2.70 25.92
C ASP A 149 11.32 2.10 24.66
N THR A 150 10.55 2.01 23.60
CA THR A 150 10.95 1.40 22.34
C THR A 150 10.53 2.29 21.18
N VAL A 151 11.50 2.74 20.38
CA VAL A 151 11.24 3.55 19.18
C VAL A 151 11.96 2.97 17.99
N TYR A 152 11.25 2.78 16.90
CA TYR A 152 11.79 2.35 15.60
C TYR A 152 11.26 3.22 14.47
N VAL A 153 12.05 3.34 13.41
CA VAL A 153 11.63 3.97 12.15
C VAL A 153 11.49 2.88 11.10
N CYS A 154 10.31 2.78 10.49
CA CYS A 154 10.07 1.84 9.41
C CYS A 154 10.04 2.59 8.07
N MET A 155 10.90 2.19 7.15
CA MET A 155 11.01 2.81 5.83
C MET A 155 10.78 1.80 4.71
N HIS A 156 10.30 2.26 3.56
CA HIS A 156 10.10 1.45 2.37
C HIS A 156 11.45 0.99 1.78
N GLN A 157 11.46 -0.11 1.02
CA GLN A 157 12.67 -0.59 0.37
C GLN A 157 13.33 0.48 -0.51
N GLU A 158 12.52 1.22 -1.27
CA GLU A 158 13.03 2.26 -2.16
C GLU A 158 13.80 3.36 -1.42
N ASP A 159 13.42 3.67 -0.18
CA ASP A 159 14.14 4.66 0.64
C ASP A 159 15.52 4.16 1.07
N PHE A 160 15.66 2.84 1.31
CA PHE A 160 16.97 2.22 1.55
C PHE A 160 17.83 2.27 0.30
N ASP A 161 17.27 1.95 -0.87
CA ASP A 161 17.99 1.94 -2.14
C ASP A 161 18.46 3.35 -2.53
N LEU A 162 17.71 4.39 -2.14
CA LEU A 162 18.06 5.79 -2.30
C LEU A 162 18.97 6.33 -1.18
N GLY A 163 19.24 5.52 -0.15
CA GLY A 163 20.09 5.90 0.99
C GLY A 163 19.42 6.82 2.02
N TYR A 164 18.09 6.98 1.96
CA TYR A 164 17.35 7.88 2.87
C TYR A 164 17.29 7.35 4.31
N SER A 165 17.45 6.04 4.52
CA SER A 165 17.55 5.45 5.87
C SER A 165 18.65 6.06 6.71
N LYS A 166 19.76 6.48 6.07
CA LYS A 166 20.90 7.09 6.75
C LYS A 166 20.56 8.38 7.50
N ILE A 167 19.55 9.11 7.06
CA ILE A 167 19.11 10.35 7.73
C ILE A 167 18.63 10.01 9.16
N TRP A 168 17.87 8.94 9.29
CA TRP A 168 17.34 8.46 10.58
C TRP A 168 18.37 7.72 11.41
N GLU A 169 19.21 6.91 10.78
CA GLU A 169 20.33 6.21 11.44
C GLU A 169 21.31 7.21 12.05
N ASN A 170 21.67 8.28 11.32
CA ASN A 170 22.52 9.37 11.80
C ASN A 170 21.89 10.18 12.95
N ALA A 171 20.55 10.20 13.03
CA ALA A 171 19.83 10.78 14.15
C ALA A 171 19.73 9.83 15.37
N GLY A 172 20.30 8.62 15.29
CA GLY A 172 20.37 7.65 16.38
C GLY A 172 19.21 6.68 16.45
N PHE A 173 18.33 6.63 15.44
CA PHE A 173 17.20 5.70 15.42
C PHE A 173 17.58 4.33 14.85
N LYS A 174 16.95 3.29 15.38
CA LYS A 174 16.94 1.96 14.74
C LYS A 174 15.96 1.98 13.56
N VAL A 175 16.45 1.68 12.36
CA VAL A 175 15.66 1.70 11.14
C VAL A 175 15.34 0.27 10.71
N ILE A 176 14.07 0.02 10.38
CA ILE A 176 13.56 -1.26 9.93
C ILE A 176 13.16 -1.14 8.47
N ARG A 177 13.57 -2.11 7.66
CA ARG A 177 13.06 -2.27 6.31
C ARG A 177 11.61 -2.76 6.36
N GLY A 178 10.70 -1.99 5.81
CA GLY A 178 9.28 -2.29 5.70
C GLY A 178 8.94 -3.14 4.47
N ALA A 179 8.09 -2.61 3.60
CA ALA A 179 7.64 -3.29 2.39
C ALA A 179 8.59 -3.09 1.21
N ALA A 180 8.61 -4.10 0.31
CA ALA A 180 9.17 -4.00 -1.03
C ALA A 180 8.15 -4.51 -2.05
N ILE A 181 8.10 -3.91 -3.23
CA ILE A 181 7.14 -4.25 -4.30
C ILE A 181 7.27 -5.73 -4.72
N ASP A 182 8.48 -6.23 -4.74
CA ASP A 182 8.89 -7.55 -5.19
C ASP A 182 9.15 -8.55 -4.05
N ASP A 183 8.60 -8.27 -2.86
CA ASP A 183 8.61 -9.21 -1.73
C ASP A 183 7.26 -9.91 -1.57
N ALA A 184 7.24 -11.23 -1.70
CA ALA A 184 6.04 -12.06 -1.48
C ALA A 184 5.45 -11.93 -0.08
N ASN A 185 6.25 -11.52 0.90
CA ASN A 185 5.85 -11.38 2.29
C ASN A 185 5.66 -9.91 2.71
N ALA A 186 5.75 -8.93 1.80
CA ALA A 186 5.75 -7.52 2.14
C ALA A 186 4.56 -7.10 3.04
N LEU A 187 3.32 -7.33 2.61
CA LEU A 187 2.15 -6.97 3.42
C LEU A 187 2.05 -7.80 4.71
N VAL A 188 2.48 -9.06 4.69
CA VAL A 188 2.51 -9.91 5.90
C VAL A 188 3.53 -9.37 6.91
N ARG A 189 4.67 -8.87 6.44
CA ARG A 189 5.69 -8.21 7.29
C ARG A 189 5.16 -6.91 7.88
N ILE A 190 4.51 -6.08 7.08
CA ILE A 190 3.87 -4.83 7.55
C ILE A 190 2.79 -5.15 8.57
N HIS A 191 1.94 -6.16 8.32
CA HIS A 191 0.93 -6.61 9.27
C HIS A 191 1.56 -7.05 10.60
N ALA A 192 2.59 -7.88 10.56
CA ALA A 192 3.30 -8.34 11.75
C ALA A 192 3.95 -7.17 12.51
N LEU A 193 4.55 -6.22 11.80
CA LEU A 193 5.17 -5.03 12.40
C LEU A 193 4.12 -4.15 13.09
N LEU A 194 3.08 -3.76 12.39
CA LEU A 194 2.02 -2.88 12.92
C LEU A 194 1.24 -3.53 14.07
N SER A 195 1.15 -4.87 14.10
CA SER A 195 0.52 -5.58 15.21
C SER A 195 1.35 -5.53 16.50
N GLN A 196 2.66 -5.28 16.40
CA GLN A 196 3.57 -5.30 17.55
C GLN A 196 3.74 -3.94 18.24
N PHE A 197 3.54 -2.83 17.53
CA PHE A 197 3.71 -1.50 18.12
C PHE A 197 2.40 -0.92 18.67
N GLU A 198 2.51 -0.23 19.82
CA GLU A 198 1.37 0.40 20.47
C GLU A 198 0.92 1.67 19.75
N THR A 199 1.89 2.52 19.35
CA THR A 199 1.63 3.80 18.70
C THR A 199 2.35 3.86 17.36
N VAL A 200 1.69 4.40 16.34
CA VAL A 200 2.25 4.68 15.02
C VAL A 200 2.19 6.18 14.75
N LEU A 201 3.34 6.77 14.45
CA LEU A 201 3.51 8.17 14.10
C LEU A 201 3.88 8.29 12.61
N SER A 202 3.26 9.21 11.89
CA SER A 202 3.62 9.51 10.51
C SER A 202 3.44 10.99 10.18
N ASP A 203 4.20 11.46 9.20
CA ASP A 203 4.05 12.75 8.54
C ASP A 203 3.36 12.64 7.16
N ALA A 204 2.79 11.47 6.88
CA ALA A 204 2.09 11.18 5.64
C ALA A 204 0.83 10.37 5.90
N LEU A 205 -0.26 10.72 5.23
CA LEU A 205 -1.49 9.95 5.26
C LEU A 205 -1.48 8.92 4.11
N GLY A 206 -1.43 7.64 4.46
CA GLY A 206 -1.35 6.54 3.50
C GLY A 206 -1.83 5.22 4.05
N SER A 207 -1.65 4.16 3.27
CA SER A 207 -2.08 2.80 3.62
C SER A 207 -1.57 2.32 4.98
N HIS A 208 -0.36 2.70 5.35
CA HIS A 208 0.25 2.31 6.63
C HIS A 208 -0.55 2.81 7.84
N ILE A 209 -1.12 4.02 7.78
CA ILE A 209 -1.97 4.60 8.83
C ILE A 209 -3.26 3.81 8.95
N VAL A 210 -3.91 3.52 7.82
CA VAL A 210 -5.17 2.77 7.80
C VAL A 210 -4.96 1.33 8.27
N TYR A 211 -3.86 0.70 7.87
CA TYR A 211 -3.48 -0.63 8.32
C TYR A 211 -3.20 -0.67 9.82
N ALA A 212 -2.44 0.31 10.32
CA ALA A 212 -2.15 0.43 11.75
C ALA A 212 -3.42 0.60 12.58
N ALA A 213 -4.32 1.49 12.14
CA ALA A 213 -5.62 1.72 12.78
C ALA A 213 -6.46 0.44 12.79
N SER A 214 -6.58 -0.27 11.66
CA SER A 214 -7.37 -1.51 11.56
C SER A 214 -6.86 -2.62 12.48
N LEU A 215 -5.57 -2.60 12.81
CA LEU A 215 -4.94 -3.53 13.74
C LEU A 215 -4.98 -3.03 15.20
N GLY A 216 -5.58 -1.89 15.47
CA GLY A 216 -5.75 -1.33 16.82
C GLY A 216 -4.50 -0.63 17.36
N ALA A 217 -3.59 -0.17 16.54
CA ALA A 217 -2.56 0.76 16.97
C ALA A 217 -3.18 2.14 17.26
N LYS A 218 -2.58 2.88 18.20
CA LYS A 218 -2.86 4.29 18.41
C LYS A 218 -2.22 5.08 17.27
N ILE A 219 -2.92 6.05 16.69
CA ILE A 219 -2.46 6.80 15.53
C ILE A 219 -2.15 8.24 15.90
N SER A 220 -0.96 8.68 15.51
CA SER A 220 -0.52 10.06 15.55
C SER A 220 -0.09 10.49 14.17
N LEU A 221 -0.81 11.42 13.57
CA LEU A 221 -0.46 12.05 12.31
C LEU A 221 0.00 13.48 12.60
N ILE A 222 1.09 13.91 11.99
CA ILE A 222 1.56 15.28 12.18
C ILE A 222 1.56 16.05 10.87
N GLU A 223 1.38 17.37 10.97
CA GLU A 223 1.60 18.26 9.85
C GLU A 223 3.08 18.27 9.50
N SER A 224 3.42 17.85 8.28
CA SER A 224 4.77 17.95 7.75
C SER A 224 4.77 18.76 6.47
N ARG A 225 5.77 19.66 6.37
CA ARG A 225 6.03 20.44 5.16
C ARG A 225 7.37 20.11 4.53
N GLY A 226 8.05 19.12 5.10
CA GLY A 226 9.45 18.83 4.82
C GLY A 226 9.69 17.94 3.60
N TRP A 227 8.66 17.50 2.90
CA TRP A 227 8.82 16.62 1.76
C TRP A 227 7.80 16.87 0.65
N GLU A 228 8.15 16.52 -0.57
CA GLU A 228 7.24 16.45 -1.71
C GLU A 228 7.76 15.47 -2.76
N TYR A 229 6.87 14.90 -3.55
CA TYR A 229 7.25 14.04 -4.66
C TYR A 229 7.91 14.84 -5.77
N ASP A 230 9.05 14.34 -6.27
CA ASP A 230 9.76 14.91 -7.41
C ASP A 230 9.10 14.48 -8.73
N VAL A 231 8.16 15.29 -9.18
CA VAL A 231 7.42 15.05 -10.43
C VAL A 231 8.26 15.10 -11.69
N SER A 232 9.46 15.72 -11.63
CA SER A 232 10.32 15.85 -12.82
C SER A 232 10.92 14.52 -13.27
N LYS A 233 10.91 13.51 -12.42
CA LYS A 233 11.52 12.20 -12.64
C LYS A 233 10.56 11.07 -12.94
N ASP A 234 9.24 11.35 -12.94
CA ASP A 234 8.25 10.31 -13.24
C ASP A 234 7.99 10.22 -14.75
N PRO A 235 8.43 9.14 -15.43
CA PRO A 235 8.21 8.97 -16.85
C PRO A 235 6.78 8.58 -17.23
N PHE A 236 5.92 8.27 -16.25
CA PHE A 236 4.59 7.70 -16.48
C PHE A 236 3.44 8.60 -16.02
N SER A 237 3.70 9.56 -15.13
CA SER A 237 2.64 10.42 -14.64
C SER A 237 2.39 11.61 -15.56
N LYS A 238 1.14 11.95 -15.65
CA LYS A 238 0.72 13.23 -16.18
C LYS A 238 1.12 14.30 -15.15
N PRO A 239 1.93 15.32 -15.49
CA PRO A 239 2.40 16.32 -14.51
C PRO A 239 1.29 16.95 -13.68
N ASP A 240 0.11 17.16 -14.31
CA ASP A 240 -1.07 17.74 -13.65
C ASP A 240 -1.61 16.83 -12.53
N LEU A 241 -1.59 15.49 -12.73
CA LEU A 241 -2.04 14.54 -11.72
C LEU A 241 -1.09 14.48 -10.52
N VAL A 242 0.21 14.60 -10.75
CA VAL A 242 1.18 14.60 -9.66
C VAL A 242 1.11 15.89 -8.86
N LYS A 243 0.94 17.03 -9.54
CA LYS A 243 0.70 18.31 -8.87
C LYS A 243 -0.57 18.24 -8.01
N LEU A 244 -1.67 17.77 -8.59
CA LEU A 244 -2.93 17.58 -7.87
C LEU A 244 -2.76 16.63 -6.66
N ASN A 245 -1.99 15.55 -6.82
CA ASN A 245 -1.69 14.63 -5.73
C ASN A 245 -0.91 15.30 -4.60
N ASN A 246 0.09 16.13 -4.92
CA ASN A 246 0.84 16.89 -3.93
C ASN A 246 -0.07 17.91 -3.21
N ASP A 247 -0.95 18.59 -3.92
CA ASP A 247 -1.88 19.56 -3.34
C ASP A 247 -2.91 18.86 -2.43
N ILE A 248 -3.44 17.71 -2.82
CA ILE A 248 -4.32 16.89 -1.97
C ILE A 248 -3.56 16.42 -0.72
N ASN A 249 -2.32 15.93 -0.87
CA ASN A 249 -1.51 15.52 0.27
C ASN A 249 -1.33 16.67 1.27
N LYS A 250 -1.01 17.88 0.79
CA LYS A 250 -0.88 19.07 1.65
C LYS A 250 -2.15 19.39 2.43
N LEU A 251 -3.32 19.23 1.80
CA LEU A 251 -4.61 19.44 2.46
C LEU A 251 -4.88 18.36 3.51
N GLU A 252 -4.60 17.10 3.19
CA GLU A 252 -4.89 15.95 4.07
C GLU A 252 -3.93 15.82 5.26
N ILE A 253 -2.71 16.35 5.17
CA ILE A 253 -1.77 16.37 6.30
C ILE A 253 -1.81 17.67 7.10
N ASN A 254 -2.74 18.56 6.85
CA ASN A 254 -2.97 19.76 7.65
C ASN A 254 -4.18 19.56 8.57
N PRO A 255 -4.03 19.61 9.90
CA PRO A 255 -5.11 19.31 10.83
C PRO A 255 -6.33 20.23 10.72
N LYS A 256 -6.17 21.43 10.12
CA LYS A 256 -7.25 22.41 9.94
C LYS A 256 -8.11 22.14 8.69
N THR A 257 -7.56 21.47 7.70
CA THR A 257 -8.22 21.22 6.40
C THR A 257 -8.49 19.75 6.14
N SER A 258 -7.82 18.85 6.88
CA SER A 258 -7.95 17.40 6.72
C SER A 258 -9.34 16.91 7.12
N SER A 259 -9.89 16.04 6.30
CA SER A 259 -11.07 15.23 6.65
C SER A 259 -10.77 14.21 7.77
N TYR A 260 -9.50 14.06 8.11
CA TYR A 260 -8.98 13.11 9.11
C TYR A 260 -8.34 13.82 10.30
N SER A 261 -8.86 15.01 10.67
CA SER A 261 -8.33 15.85 11.77
C SER A 261 -8.23 15.11 13.12
N PHE A 262 -9.06 14.09 13.32
CA PHE A 262 -9.07 13.25 14.52
C PHE A 262 -7.83 12.34 14.69
N LEU A 263 -6.94 12.27 13.67
CA LEU A 263 -5.68 11.52 13.74
C LEU A 263 -4.49 12.36 14.22
N PHE A 264 -4.67 13.67 14.42
CA PHE A 264 -3.57 14.61 14.73
C PHE A 264 -3.37 14.82 16.24
N ASP A 265 -3.54 13.75 17.02
CA ASP A 265 -3.16 13.77 18.44
C ASP A 265 -1.63 13.58 18.60
N GLU A 266 -1.05 14.18 19.64
CA GLU A 266 0.34 13.91 20.04
C GLU A 266 0.53 12.40 20.34
N PRO A 267 1.71 11.79 20.05
CA PRO A 267 1.90 10.35 20.18
C PRO A 267 1.55 9.77 21.57
N GLN A 268 1.81 10.53 22.66
CA GLN A 268 1.54 10.09 24.02
C GLN A 268 0.05 9.98 24.36
N VAL A 269 -0.78 10.78 23.68
CA VAL A 269 -2.24 10.84 23.91
C VAL A 269 -3.02 10.33 22.70
N ALA A 270 -2.33 9.77 21.73
CA ALA A 270 -2.92 9.21 20.52
C ALA A 270 -3.94 8.12 20.84
N LYS A 271 -4.96 7.99 19.99
CA LYS A 271 -6.10 7.10 20.19
C LYS A 271 -6.15 6.01 19.13
N GLN A 272 -6.86 4.95 19.47
CA GLN A 272 -7.22 3.89 18.53
C GLN A 272 -8.41 4.32 17.66
N HIS A 273 -8.37 3.94 16.36
CA HIS A 273 -9.42 4.20 15.39
C HIS A 273 -9.74 2.93 14.60
N ILE A 274 -10.03 1.84 15.32
CA ILE A 274 -10.17 0.49 14.76
C ILE A 274 -11.30 0.42 13.73
N GLU A 275 -12.48 0.90 14.09
CA GLU A 275 -13.65 0.87 13.20
C GLU A 275 -13.40 1.65 11.91
N TRP A 276 -12.83 2.84 12.02
CA TRP A 276 -12.42 3.63 10.86
C TRP A 276 -11.40 2.88 10.01
N GLY A 277 -10.37 2.30 10.61
CA GLY A 277 -9.35 1.53 9.90
C GLY A 277 -9.95 0.33 9.15
N LEU A 278 -10.83 -0.44 9.79
CA LEU A 278 -11.52 -1.58 9.19
C LEU A 278 -12.44 -1.16 8.04
N GLU A 279 -13.16 -0.05 8.18
CA GLU A 279 -13.96 0.54 7.10
C GLU A 279 -13.07 0.92 5.91
N GLN A 280 -11.97 1.63 6.17
CA GLN A 280 -11.09 2.13 5.11
C GLN A 280 -10.39 1.02 4.32
N ILE A 281 -10.02 -0.09 4.95
CA ILE A 281 -9.46 -1.24 4.23
C ILE A 281 -10.54 -2.10 3.56
N GLY A 282 -11.83 -1.80 3.81
CA GLY A 282 -12.96 -2.54 3.25
C GLY A 282 -13.16 -3.92 3.87
N ALA A 283 -12.88 -4.10 5.16
CA ALA A 283 -12.97 -5.39 5.84
C ALA A 283 -14.38 -6.01 5.74
N CYS A 284 -15.44 -5.18 5.77
CA CYS A 284 -16.82 -5.64 5.61
C CYS A 284 -17.16 -6.16 4.19
N ASN A 285 -16.32 -5.88 3.20
CA ASN A 285 -16.49 -6.33 1.82
C ASN A 285 -15.70 -7.60 1.50
N MET A 286 -15.00 -8.18 2.47
CA MET A 286 -14.29 -9.45 2.27
C MET A 286 -15.25 -10.53 1.74
N VAL A 287 -14.73 -11.34 0.85
CA VAL A 287 -15.48 -12.44 0.24
C VAL A 287 -14.92 -13.80 0.68
N SER A 288 -15.72 -14.84 0.56
CA SER A 288 -15.29 -16.21 0.89
C SER A 288 -14.12 -16.68 0.01
N PRO A 289 -13.33 -17.68 0.46
CA PRO A 289 -12.26 -18.26 -0.35
C PRO A 289 -12.70 -18.75 -1.73
N SER A 290 -13.90 -19.34 -1.85
CA SER A 290 -14.45 -19.81 -3.10
C SER A 290 -14.82 -18.67 -4.05
N GLU A 291 -15.41 -17.62 -3.51
CA GLU A 291 -15.76 -16.42 -4.27
C GLU A 291 -14.53 -15.65 -4.71
N LEU A 292 -13.51 -15.51 -3.83
CA LEU A 292 -12.25 -14.87 -4.19
C LEU A 292 -11.56 -15.60 -5.35
N LYS A 293 -11.51 -16.94 -5.31
CA LYS A 293 -11.02 -17.75 -6.44
C LYS A 293 -11.75 -17.43 -7.75
N HIS A 294 -13.07 -17.33 -7.69
CA HIS A 294 -13.89 -17.01 -8.86
C HIS A 294 -13.57 -15.61 -9.38
N ILE A 295 -13.58 -14.61 -8.51
CA ILE A 295 -13.30 -13.21 -8.84
C ILE A 295 -11.91 -13.05 -9.44
N LEU A 296 -10.88 -13.68 -8.86
CA LEU A 296 -9.50 -13.61 -9.36
C LEU A 296 -9.27 -14.45 -10.63
N GLY A 297 -10.29 -15.16 -11.12
CA GLY A 297 -10.19 -15.96 -12.33
C GLY A 297 -9.38 -17.25 -12.15
N TRP A 298 -9.26 -17.74 -10.92
CA TRP A 298 -8.46 -18.94 -10.60
C TRP A 298 -9.19 -20.26 -10.76
N ASN A 299 -10.46 -20.25 -11.17
CA ASN A 299 -11.19 -21.44 -11.57
C ASN A 299 -10.70 -21.93 -12.94
N LEU A 300 -10.76 -23.22 -13.18
CA LEU A 300 -10.29 -23.84 -14.42
C LEU A 300 -10.90 -23.19 -15.68
N SER A 301 -12.21 -22.96 -15.68
CA SER A 301 -12.94 -22.32 -16.80
C SER A 301 -12.44 -20.90 -17.07
N ASN A 302 -12.29 -20.09 -16.04
CA ASN A 302 -11.82 -18.71 -16.17
C ASN A 302 -10.34 -18.64 -16.59
N ARG A 303 -9.50 -19.55 -16.09
CA ARG A 303 -8.08 -19.65 -16.47
C ARG A 303 -7.92 -19.93 -17.97
N LEU A 304 -8.73 -20.82 -18.54
CA LEU A 304 -8.72 -21.12 -19.97
C LEU A 304 -9.14 -19.90 -20.79
N VAL A 305 -10.22 -19.20 -20.40
CA VAL A 305 -10.71 -18.00 -21.06
C VAL A 305 -9.70 -16.85 -20.98
N ASP A 306 -9.13 -16.61 -19.82
CA ASP A 306 -8.17 -15.49 -19.64
C ASP A 306 -6.84 -15.78 -20.36
N SER A 307 -6.37 -17.03 -20.35
CA SER A 307 -5.19 -17.44 -21.11
C SER A 307 -5.39 -17.28 -22.62
N SER A 308 -6.57 -17.64 -23.16
CA SER A 308 -6.88 -17.44 -24.57
C SER A 308 -6.92 -15.96 -24.95
N LYS A 309 -7.47 -15.08 -24.11
CA LYS A 309 -7.48 -13.62 -24.34
C LYS A 309 -6.07 -13.04 -24.36
N VAL A 310 -5.20 -13.49 -23.46
CA VAL A 310 -3.78 -13.06 -23.42
C VAL A 310 -3.05 -13.53 -24.68
N LEU A 311 -3.29 -14.77 -25.13
CA LEU A 311 -2.71 -15.30 -26.36
C LEU A 311 -3.13 -14.49 -27.59
N VAL A 312 -4.45 -14.22 -27.72
CA VAL A 312 -4.99 -13.40 -28.83
C VAL A 312 -4.39 -12.00 -28.87
N ARG A 313 -4.19 -11.36 -27.69
CA ARG A 313 -3.53 -10.05 -27.64
C ARG A 313 -2.06 -10.12 -28.08
N LYS A 314 -1.30 -11.13 -27.61
CA LYS A 314 0.09 -11.34 -28.03
C LYS A 314 0.19 -11.57 -29.53
N VAL A 315 -0.69 -12.36 -30.11
CA VAL A 315 -0.75 -12.61 -31.57
C VAL A 315 -1.07 -11.34 -32.34
N LYS A 316 -2.03 -10.52 -31.86
CA LYS A 316 -2.38 -9.23 -32.48
C LYS A 316 -1.26 -8.17 -32.37
N ALA A 317 -0.40 -8.28 -31.37
CA ALA A 317 0.74 -7.39 -31.17
C ALA A 317 1.99 -7.79 -31.96
N LEU A 318 1.99 -8.97 -32.61
CA LEU A 318 3.09 -9.39 -33.48
C LEU A 318 3.14 -8.50 -34.74
N PRO A 319 4.33 -8.03 -35.15
CA PRO A 319 4.47 -7.27 -36.39
C PRO A 319 3.91 -8.07 -37.57
N LYS A 320 3.14 -7.42 -38.45
CA LYS A 320 2.52 -8.07 -39.65
C LYS A 320 3.50 -8.87 -40.48
N LYS A 321 4.80 -8.56 -40.47
CA LYS A 321 5.87 -9.33 -41.13
C LYS A 321 6.07 -10.76 -40.63
N VAL A 322 5.64 -11.08 -39.40
CA VAL A 322 5.79 -12.45 -38.83
C VAL A 322 4.62 -13.34 -39.19
N LEU A 323 3.46 -12.77 -39.50
CA LEU A 323 2.25 -13.50 -39.89
C LEU A 323 2.27 -13.98 -41.36
N SER A 324 3.15 -13.43 -42.21
CA SER A 324 3.24 -13.80 -43.60
C SER A 324 4.22 -14.94 -43.92
N LEU A 325 4.90 -15.50 -42.91
CA LEU A 325 5.94 -16.54 -43.05
C LEU A 325 5.48 -17.98 -42.84
N LYS A 326 4.17 -18.24 -42.72
CA LYS A 326 3.66 -19.63 -42.56
C LYS A 326 2.41 -19.91 -43.42
N LEU A 327 2.53 -19.68 -44.70
CA LEU A 327 1.65 -20.25 -45.73
C LEU A 327 2.49 -20.53 -46.98
N PHE A 328 3.40 -21.46 -46.86
CA PHE A 328 3.96 -22.21 -47.97
C PHE A 328 4.30 -23.62 -47.46
#